data_e6cd7caba597d5cc161bbea6b472cbeb
#
_entry.id   e6cd7caba597d5cc161bbea6b472cbeb
#
_cell.length_a   1.000
_cell.length_b   1.000
_cell.length_c   1.000
_cell.angle_alpha   90.00
_cell.angle_beta   90.00
_cell.angle_gamma   90.00
#
_symmetry.space_group_name_H-M   'P 1'
#
loop_
_entity.id
_entity.type
_entity.pdbx_description
1 polymer ?
#
loop_
_entity_poly.entity_id
_entity_poly.type
_entity_poly.pdbx_seq_one_letter_code
_entity_poly.pdbx_strand_id
1 'polypeptide(L)'
;IDVCINLKEDFVFSLDGSAAQVEQKQIDSRSEDMAKQLEIPLKNKELIGKTEQESNWTVFLLGFLGGFIALLTPCVFPMIPLTVSFFTKQSKTRKKGVFNAILYGFFILLIYVLLSIPFHFLDNIDPEILNTISTNVWLNVVFFVIFVIFAFSFFGFYEITLPSSWGNKMDNASNVGGIIGIFFMALTLAIVSFSCTGPILGSLLAGSLSSGGAMQLTLGMAGFGLSLALPFVLFALFPSWLNSLPKSGGWMTTAKVFLGFLELAFALKFLSNADLVQHWGLLKREVFVGLWLLLFALLTLYLFGFIRFPHDEPRKPLKQYSKGRLLIGVLSAAFSVYLLLGLFGKNSLRLLSGFPPPESYAFFHKEQKSEQVVFKDYYEGMAYAKAHNMPVMLDFTGWACVNCRKMEEHVWTDPEVKKLMQQYVLISLYVDDKEELPKDKQFDFKHRNGRVEYIKTIGDKWAPFQEVNFSSASQPYYVQLSPDTELLSTPVQYVDVATYKEWLKKGLKK
;
A
#
# COMPACT_ATOMS: atom_id res chain seq x y z
N ILE A 1 -33.16 8.05 -20.59
CA ILE A 1 -32.57 8.64 -21.81
C ILE A 1 -31.22 9.12 -21.38
N ASP A 2 -30.22 8.27 -21.63
CA ASP A 2 -28.82 8.56 -21.32
C ASP A 2 -28.30 9.58 -22.33
N VAL A 3 -28.01 10.78 -21.84
CA VAL A 3 -27.30 11.79 -22.64
C VAL A 3 -25.81 11.53 -22.38
N CYS A 4 -25.12 10.92 -23.36
CA CYS A 4 -23.68 10.88 -23.41
C CYS A 4 -23.16 12.33 -23.59
N ILE A 5 -22.64 12.94 -22.55
CA ILE A 5 -21.90 14.19 -22.65
C ILE A 5 -20.50 13.84 -23.13
N ASN A 6 -20.19 14.17 -24.39
CA ASN A 6 -18.85 14.09 -24.93
C ASN A 6 -17.97 15.15 -24.24
N LEU A 7 -17.21 14.80 -23.23
CA LEU A 7 -16.13 15.63 -22.71
C LEU A 7 -15.00 15.64 -23.75
N LYS A 8 -14.91 16.69 -24.54
CA LYS A 8 -13.72 17.00 -25.32
C LYS A 8 -12.82 17.90 -24.45
N GLU A 9 -11.72 17.36 -23.98
CA GLU A 9 -10.62 18.17 -23.46
C GLU A 9 -9.66 18.46 -24.62
N ASP A 10 -9.58 19.70 -25.04
CA ASP A 10 -8.62 20.16 -26.02
C ASP A 10 -7.29 20.51 -25.31
N PHE A 11 -6.27 19.70 -25.51
CA PHE A 11 -4.92 19.99 -25.04
C PHE A 11 -4.19 20.87 -26.06
N VAL A 12 -3.91 22.12 -25.69
CA VAL A 12 -3.11 23.04 -26.51
C VAL A 12 -1.67 23.02 -26.03
N PHE A 13 -0.77 22.52 -26.87
CA PHE A 13 0.68 22.60 -26.63
C PHE A 13 1.25 23.78 -27.44
N SER A 14 1.85 24.76 -26.78
CA SER A 14 2.62 25.82 -27.46
C SER A 14 4.08 25.37 -27.57
N LEU A 15 4.63 25.37 -28.79
CA LEU A 15 6.03 25.03 -29.11
C LEU A 15 7.00 26.20 -28.95
N ASP A 16 6.53 27.36 -28.59
CA ASP A 16 7.30 28.60 -28.60
C ASP A 16 7.90 28.96 -27.22
N GLY A 17 7.84 28.07 -26.25
CA GLY A 17 8.36 28.29 -24.90
C GLY A 17 7.60 29.34 -24.06
N SER A 18 6.51 29.91 -24.57
CA SER A 18 5.57 30.70 -23.78
C SER A 18 4.71 29.70 -22.95
N ALA A 19 4.69 29.87 -21.62
CA ALA A 19 3.80 29.08 -20.78
C ALA A 19 2.37 29.29 -21.30
N ALA A 20 1.72 28.21 -21.75
CA ALA A 20 0.31 28.25 -22.08
C ALA A 20 -0.42 28.76 -20.83
N GLN A 21 -1.14 29.89 -20.98
CA GLN A 21 -2.05 30.32 -19.94
C GLN A 21 -3.16 29.28 -19.91
N VAL A 22 -3.04 28.36 -18.96
CA VAL A 22 -4.15 27.46 -18.61
C VAL A 22 -5.26 28.42 -18.17
N GLU A 23 -6.34 28.51 -18.94
CA GLU A 23 -7.54 29.20 -18.49
C GLU A 23 -7.94 28.60 -17.14
N GLN A 24 -7.72 29.39 -16.08
CA GLN A 24 -8.15 28.98 -14.76
C GLN A 24 -9.67 28.85 -14.80
N LYS A 25 -10.18 27.63 -14.69
CA LYS A 25 -11.62 27.37 -14.58
C LYS A 25 -12.18 28.31 -13.50
N GLN A 26 -13.02 29.23 -13.89
CA GLN A 26 -13.66 30.14 -12.94
C GLN A 26 -14.61 29.31 -12.08
N ILE A 27 -14.37 29.34 -10.77
CA ILE A 27 -15.22 28.65 -9.80
C ILE A 27 -16.51 29.47 -9.63
N ASP A 28 -17.64 28.84 -9.63
CA ASP A 28 -18.93 29.49 -9.39
C ASP A 28 -19.07 29.91 -7.91
N SER A 29 -19.90 30.90 -7.64
CA SER A 29 -20.09 31.45 -6.29
C SER A 29 -20.61 30.41 -5.29
N ARG A 30 -21.40 29.45 -5.75
CA ARG A 30 -21.91 28.35 -4.95
C ARG A 30 -20.76 27.42 -4.50
N SER A 31 -19.87 27.05 -5.42
CA SER A 31 -18.69 26.23 -5.12
C SER A 31 -17.75 26.93 -4.13
N GLU A 32 -17.57 28.25 -4.25
CA GLU A 32 -16.80 29.03 -3.27
C GLU A 32 -17.44 29.00 -1.87
N ASP A 33 -18.75 29.10 -1.77
CA ASP A 33 -19.44 29.05 -0.48
C ASP A 33 -19.37 27.64 0.13
N MET A 34 -19.47 26.59 -0.68
CA MET A 34 -19.30 25.21 -0.21
C MET A 34 -17.84 24.91 0.21
N ALA A 35 -16.86 25.44 -0.52
CA ALA A 35 -15.44 25.33 -0.17
C ALA A 35 -15.12 26.02 1.19
N LYS A 36 -15.71 27.20 1.42
CA LYS A 36 -15.58 27.89 2.72
C LYS A 36 -16.17 27.09 3.89
N GLN A 37 -17.21 26.30 3.64
CA GLN A 37 -17.77 25.42 4.67
C GLN A 37 -16.82 24.30 5.09
N LEU A 38 -15.86 23.89 4.25
CA LEU A 38 -14.85 22.93 4.62
C LEU A 38 -13.80 23.50 5.59
N GLU A 39 -13.65 24.81 5.69
CA GLU A 39 -12.77 25.45 6.65
C GLU A 39 -13.47 25.59 7.99
N ILE A 40 -12.90 25.01 9.05
CA ILE A 40 -13.42 25.14 10.41
C ILE A 40 -12.58 26.14 11.20
N PRO A 41 -13.20 26.93 12.08
CA PRO A 41 -12.51 27.91 12.90
C PRO A 41 -11.77 27.21 14.07
N LEU A 42 -10.69 26.49 13.73
CA LEU A 42 -9.88 25.79 14.72
C LEU A 42 -9.16 26.79 15.65
N LYS A 43 -9.28 26.57 16.96
CA LYS A 43 -8.45 27.21 17.98
C LYS A 43 -7.25 26.32 18.31
N ASN A 44 -6.16 26.92 18.78
CA ASN A 44 -4.90 26.24 19.16
C ASN A 44 -4.21 25.50 18.00
N LYS A 45 -4.26 26.05 16.80
CA LYS A 45 -3.60 25.49 15.59
C LYS A 45 -2.09 25.22 15.77
N GLU A 46 -1.45 25.81 16.77
CA GLU A 46 -0.04 25.58 17.12
C GLU A 46 0.28 24.13 17.54
N LEU A 47 -0.75 23.35 17.85
CA LEU A 47 -0.60 21.92 18.16
C LEU A 47 -0.48 21.07 16.88
N ILE A 48 -0.87 21.62 15.73
CA ILE A 48 -0.70 20.97 14.42
C ILE A 48 0.77 21.19 14.01
N GLY A 49 1.47 20.12 13.64
CA GLY A 49 2.86 20.19 13.18
C GLY A 49 3.92 20.04 14.27
N LYS A 50 3.55 19.87 15.53
CA LYS A 50 4.48 19.48 16.62
C LYS A 50 4.77 17.96 16.63
N THR A 51 4.55 17.27 15.53
CA THR A 51 4.97 15.87 15.39
C THR A 51 6.49 15.84 15.49
N GLU A 52 7.03 15.05 16.42
CA GLU A 52 8.48 14.88 16.57
C GLU A 52 9.05 14.44 15.21
N GLN A 53 9.97 15.26 14.67
CA GLN A 53 10.65 14.88 13.43
C GLN A 53 11.53 13.66 13.72
N GLU A 54 11.20 12.56 13.08
CA GLU A 54 12.06 11.38 13.10
C GLU A 54 13.46 11.75 12.62
N SER A 55 14.48 11.22 13.29
CA SER A 55 15.86 11.44 12.87
C SER A 55 16.06 10.92 11.44
N ASN A 56 16.78 11.66 10.60
CA ASN A 56 17.14 11.26 9.25
C ASN A 56 17.77 9.86 9.20
N TRP A 57 18.53 9.50 10.24
CA TRP A 57 19.15 8.18 10.36
C TRP A 57 18.12 7.07 10.64
N THR A 58 17.12 7.36 11.46
CA THR A 58 16.00 6.43 11.74
C THR A 58 15.22 6.13 10.46
N VAL A 59 14.89 7.16 9.67
CA VAL A 59 14.16 7.00 8.40
C VAL A 59 14.97 6.18 7.39
N PHE A 60 16.29 6.42 7.29
CA PHE A 60 17.17 5.62 6.43
C PHE A 60 17.19 4.15 6.86
N LEU A 61 17.33 3.86 8.17
CA LEU A 61 17.33 2.49 8.69
C LEU A 61 15.99 1.79 8.49
N LEU A 62 14.87 2.49 8.69
CA LEU A 62 13.53 1.97 8.43
C LEU A 62 13.35 1.66 6.94
N GLY A 63 13.81 2.54 6.05
CA GLY A 63 13.84 2.31 4.61
C GLY A 63 14.68 1.08 4.25
N PHE A 64 15.87 0.94 4.84
CA PHE A 64 16.76 -0.20 4.63
C PHE A 64 16.13 -1.52 5.09
N LEU A 65 15.52 -1.55 6.29
CA LEU A 65 14.80 -2.73 6.80
C LEU A 65 13.59 -3.06 5.93
N GLY A 66 12.83 -2.04 5.51
CA GLY A 66 11.71 -2.21 4.58
C GLY A 66 12.13 -2.84 3.25
N GLY A 67 13.26 -2.40 2.68
CA GLY A 67 13.83 -2.99 1.48
C GLY A 67 14.30 -4.44 1.69
N PHE A 68 14.80 -4.78 2.89
CA PHE A 68 15.16 -6.15 3.22
C PHE A 68 13.94 -7.08 3.29
N ILE A 69 12.83 -6.58 3.84
CA ILE A 69 11.55 -7.30 3.85
C ILE A 69 11.03 -7.46 2.42
N ALA A 70 11.18 -6.42 1.59
CA ALA A 70 10.76 -6.44 0.19
C ALA A 70 11.47 -7.53 -0.65
N LEU A 71 12.71 -7.91 -0.31
CA LEU A 71 13.40 -9.03 -0.96
C LEU A 71 12.69 -10.38 -0.80
N LEU A 72 11.90 -10.53 0.26
CA LEU A 72 11.12 -11.74 0.52
C LEU A 72 9.77 -11.73 -0.22
N THR A 73 9.44 -10.63 -0.89
CA THR A 73 8.21 -10.55 -1.67
C THR A 73 8.26 -11.49 -2.88
N PRO A 74 7.10 -12.06 -3.27
CA PRO A 74 7.04 -13.04 -4.35
C PRO A 74 7.52 -12.53 -5.71
N CYS A 75 7.52 -11.22 -5.93
CA CYS A 75 7.97 -10.63 -7.18
C CYS A 75 9.49 -10.46 -7.27
N VAL A 76 10.17 -10.17 -6.16
CA VAL A 76 11.61 -9.91 -6.14
C VAL A 76 12.42 -11.18 -6.01
N PHE A 77 12.01 -12.09 -5.12
CA PHE A 77 12.75 -13.31 -4.82
C PHE A 77 13.08 -14.19 -6.06
N PRO A 78 12.13 -14.49 -6.97
CA PRO A 78 12.42 -15.29 -8.15
C PRO A 78 13.32 -14.58 -9.18
N MET A 79 13.38 -13.25 -9.14
CA MET A 79 14.23 -12.48 -10.04
C MET A 79 15.71 -12.56 -9.66
N ILE A 80 16.03 -12.86 -8.40
CA ILE A 80 17.42 -12.96 -7.93
C ILE A 80 18.21 -14.04 -8.70
N PRO A 81 17.77 -15.31 -8.78
CA PRO A 81 18.47 -16.33 -9.53
C PRO A 81 18.58 -16.02 -11.03
N LEU A 82 17.54 -15.41 -11.62
CA LEU A 82 17.52 -15.05 -13.04
C LEU A 82 18.56 -13.99 -13.37
N THR A 83 18.60 -12.90 -12.60
CA THR A 83 19.56 -11.80 -12.80
C THR A 83 21.00 -12.23 -12.54
N VAL A 84 21.24 -13.00 -11.48
CA VAL A 84 22.58 -13.53 -11.19
C VAL A 84 23.04 -14.51 -12.27
N SER A 85 22.15 -15.39 -12.77
CA SER A 85 22.47 -16.30 -13.88
C SER A 85 22.80 -15.53 -15.17
N PHE A 86 22.11 -14.41 -15.43
CA PHE A 86 22.41 -13.53 -16.56
C PHE A 86 23.82 -12.95 -16.46
N PHE A 87 24.20 -12.36 -15.31
CA PHE A 87 25.53 -11.78 -15.11
C PHE A 87 26.64 -12.81 -15.18
N THR A 88 26.44 -14.03 -14.66
CA THR A 88 27.45 -15.10 -14.70
C THR A 88 27.63 -15.66 -16.11
N LYS A 89 26.58 -15.74 -16.93
CA LYS A 89 26.67 -16.23 -18.31
C LYS A 89 27.24 -15.17 -19.28
N GLN A 90 26.88 -13.91 -19.11
CA GLN A 90 27.32 -12.82 -20.00
C GLN A 90 28.76 -12.39 -19.78
N SER A 91 29.32 -12.64 -18.59
CA SER A 91 30.66 -12.17 -18.23
C SER A 91 31.72 -13.20 -18.54
N LYS A 92 32.55 -12.92 -19.56
CA LYS A 92 33.70 -13.77 -19.94
C LYS A 92 34.81 -13.78 -18.85
N THR A 93 34.84 -12.80 -17.97
CA THR A 93 35.85 -12.69 -16.88
C THR A 93 35.18 -12.28 -15.57
N ARG A 94 35.69 -12.81 -14.43
CA ARG A 94 35.17 -12.49 -13.09
C ARG A 94 35.14 -10.99 -12.79
N LYS A 95 36.16 -10.23 -13.25
CA LYS A 95 36.23 -8.77 -13.06
C LYS A 95 35.06 -8.05 -13.75
N LYS A 96 34.73 -8.44 -15.00
CA LYS A 96 33.58 -7.85 -15.72
C LYS A 96 32.24 -8.20 -15.06
N GLY A 97 32.09 -9.43 -14.54
CA GLY A 97 30.88 -9.85 -13.82
C GLY A 97 30.63 -9.02 -12.58
N VAL A 98 31.66 -8.83 -11.78
CA VAL A 98 31.60 -8.00 -10.55
C VAL A 98 31.30 -6.54 -10.90
N PHE A 99 31.97 -5.97 -11.93
CA PHE A 99 31.72 -4.59 -12.35
C PHE A 99 30.25 -4.39 -12.81
N ASN A 100 29.75 -5.30 -13.64
CA ASN A 100 28.35 -5.24 -14.13
C ASN A 100 27.35 -5.34 -12.99
N ALA A 101 27.60 -6.15 -11.96
CA ALA A 101 26.72 -6.28 -10.82
C ALA A 101 26.75 -5.06 -9.90
N ILE A 102 27.93 -4.45 -9.68
CA ILE A 102 28.05 -3.18 -8.95
C ILE A 102 27.30 -2.09 -9.70
N LEU A 103 27.45 -2.02 -11.03
CA LEU A 103 26.77 -1.07 -11.89
C LEU A 103 25.25 -1.28 -11.86
N TYR A 104 24.80 -2.52 -11.83
CA TYR A 104 23.38 -2.87 -11.68
C TYR A 104 22.83 -2.41 -10.33
N GLY A 105 23.53 -2.69 -9.22
CA GLY A 105 23.16 -2.21 -7.90
C GLY A 105 23.15 -0.67 -7.81
N PHE A 106 24.10 -0.01 -8.46
CA PHE A 106 24.13 1.44 -8.57
C PHE A 106 22.91 1.98 -9.32
N PHE A 107 22.53 1.37 -10.45
CA PHE A 107 21.32 1.78 -11.17
C PHE A 107 20.03 1.55 -10.38
N ILE A 108 19.92 0.47 -9.61
CA ILE A 108 18.78 0.27 -8.71
C ILE A 108 18.70 1.44 -7.73
N LEU A 109 19.79 1.73 -7.01
CA LEU A 109 19.84 2.84 -6.06
C LEU A 109 19.50 4.17 -6.75
N LEU A 110 20.09 4.42 -7.92
CA LEU A 110 19.87 5.65 -8.70
C LEU A 110 18.39 5.81 -9.08
N ILE A 111 17.73 4.75 -9.55
CA ILE A 111 16.32 4.79 -9.96
C ILE A 111 15.42 5.12 -8.75
N TYR A 112 15.65 4.50 -7.59
CA TYR A 112 14.87 4.79 -6.39
C TYR A 112 15.09 6.22 -5.89
N VAL A 113 16.32 6.73 -5.93
CA VAL A 113 16.63 8.13 -5.59
C VAL A 113 16.03 9.09 -6.62
N LEU A 114 16.11 8.78 -7.93
CA LEU A 114 15.47 9.59 -8.97
C LEU A 114 13.96 9.67 -8.81
N LEU A 115 13.34 8.60 -8.32
CA LEU A 115 11.90 8.58 -8.05
C LEU A 115 11.49 9.57 -6.94
N SER A 116 12.42 9.97 -6.05
CA SER A 116 12.16 11.00 -5.04
C SER A 116 12.35 12.44 -5.54
N ILE A 117 13.01 12.64 -6.69
CA ILE A 117 13.33 13.98 -7.22
C ILE A 117 12.09 14.83 -7.50
N PRO A 118 11.00 14.33 -8.11
CA PRO A 118 9.80 15.11 -8.32
C PRO A 118 9.28 15.77 -7.03
N PHE A 119 9.43 15.10 -5.90
CA PHE A 119 8.99 15.61 -4.59
C PHE A 119 9.85 16.76 -4.04
N HIS A 120 11.06 16.97 -4.57
CA HIS A 120 11.89 18.13 -4.22
C HIS A 120 11.58 19.40 -5.02
N PHE A 121 11.11 19.24 -6.27
CA PHE A 121 10.79 20.37 -7.15
C PHE A 121 9.35 20.83 -7.02
N LEU A 122 8.52 20.00 -6.48
CA LEU A 122 7.10 20.26 -6.29
C LEU A 122 6.84 20.48 -4.81
N ASP A 123 7.24 21.64 -4.27
CA ASP A 123 6.87 22.08 -2.90
C ASP A 123 5.35 22.10 -2.67
N ASN A 124 4.57 21.83 -3.74
CA ASN A 124 3.11 21.81 -3.79
C ASN A 124 2.54 20.46 -4.25
N ILE A 125 3.27 19.32 -4.10
CA ILE A 125 2.61 18.02 -4.30
C ILE A 125 1.65 17.82 -3.14
N ASP A 126 0.38 17.72 -3.48
CA ASP A 126 -0.66 17.31 -2.54
C ASP A 126 -0.29 15.92 -1.98
N PRO A 127 -0.08 15.79 -0.67
CA PRO A 127 0.17 14.47 -0.04
C PRO A 127 -0.95 13.46 -0.36
N GLU A 128 -2.10 13.96 -0.77
CA GLU A 128 -3.26 13.20 -1.20
C GLU A 128 -3.04 12.39 -2.48
N ILE A 129 -2.11 12.81 -3.37
CA ILE A 129 -1.85 12.09 -4.64
C ILE A 129 -1.45 10.63 -4.38
N LEU A 130 -0.62 10.36 -3.37
CA LEU A 130 -0.22 9.00 -3.03
C LEU A 130 -1.40 8.16 -2.56
N ASN A 131 -2.30 8.74 -1.78
CA ASN A 131 -3.51 8.09 -1.33
C ASN A 131 -4.45 7.82 -2.50
N THR A 132 -4.68 8.81 -3.35
CA THR A 132 -5.51 8.71 -4.57
C THR A 132 -4.99 7.63 -5.51
N ILE A 133 -3.67 7.50 -5.69
CA ILE A 133 -3.06 6.44 -6.51
C ILE A 133 -3.31 5.06 -5.86
N SER A 134 -3.10 4.91 -4.56
CA SER A 134 -3.24 3.63 -3.86
C SER A 134 -4.69 3.13 -3.79
N THR A 135 -5.65 4.05 -3.74
CA THR A 135 -7.09 3.76 -3.70
C THR A 135 -7.76 3.81 -5.08
N ASN A 136 -6.98 4.07 -6.15
CA ASN A 136 -7.50 4.07 -7.50
C ASN A 136 -7.98 2.68 -7.91
N VAL A 137 -9.27 2.57 -8.23
CA VAL A 137 -9.95 1.31 -8.54
C VAL A 137 -9.35 0.62 -9.77
N TRP A 138 -9.13 1.37 -10.84
CA TRP A 138 -8.57 0.84 -12.09
C TRP A 138 -7.16 0.31 -11.89
N LEU A 139 -6.35 1.03 -11.13
CA LEU A 139 -4.98 0.62 -10.82
C LEU A 139 -4.98 -0.69 -10.01
N ASN A 140 -5.84 -0.79 -9.00
CA ASN A 140 -5.98 -2.00 -8.19
C ASN A 140 -6.46 -3.20 -9.03
N VAL A 141 -7.41 -2.99 -9.95
CA VAL A 141 -7.86 -4.04 -10.87
C VAL A 141 -6.76 -4.46 -11.85
N VAL A 142 -6.00 -3.51 -12.39
CA VAL A 142 -4.84 -3.81 -13.26
C VAL A 142 -3.80 -4.62 -12.49
N PHE A 143 -3.46 -4.23 -11.26
CA PHE A 143 -2.55 -5.01 -10.42
C PHE A 143 -3.09 -6.41 -10.14
N PHE A 144 -4.37 -6.55 -9.80
CA PHE A 144 -4.98 -7.86 -9.63
C PHE A 144 -4.75 -8.76 -10.87
N VAL A 145 -5.03 -8.25 -12.07
CA VAL A 145 -4.86 -9.01 -13.32
C VAL A 145 -3.38 -9.38 -13.54
N ILE A 146 -2.46 -8.44 -13.34
CA ILE A 146 -1.02 -8.66 -13.49
C ILE A 146 -0.56 -9.78 -12.52
N PHE A 147 -0.94 -9.71 -11.25
CA PHE A 147 -0.57 -10.72 -10.24
C PHE A 147 -1.14 -12.10 -10.56
N VAL A 148 -2.38 -12.17 -11.05
CA VAL A 148 -2.97 -13.44 -11.51
C VAL A 148 -2.17 -14.02 -12.66
N ILE A 149 -1.79 -13.21 -13.64
CA ILE A 149 -0.95 -13.63 -14.77
C ILE A 149 0.40 -14.17 -14.26
N PHE A 150 1.09 -13.47 -13.39
CA PHE A 150 2.37 -13.91 -12.83
C PHE A 150 2.24 -15.21 -12.02
N ALA A 151 1.19 -15.34 -11.20
CA ALA A 151 0.94 -16.55 -10.42
C ALA A 151 0.79 -17.79 -11.32
N PHE A 152 0.05 -17.69 -12.42
CA PHE A 152 -0.09 -18.77 -13.39
C PHE A 152 1.24 -19.10 -14.11
N SER A 153 2.09 -18.12 -14.35
CA SER A 153 3.45 -18.35 -14.85
C SER A 153 4.30 -19.10 -13.80
N PHE A 154 4.20 -18.76 -12.52
CA PHE A 154 4.91 -19.49 -11.44
C PHE A 154 4.42 -20.93 -11.25
N PHE A 155 3.16 -21.20 -11.54
CA PHE A 155 2.62 -22.56 -11.60
C PHE A 155 3.16 -23.37 -12.78
N GLY A 156 3.81 -22.71 -13.77
CA GLY A 156 4.40 -23.35 -14.93
C GLY A 156 3.41 -23.65 -16.06
N PHE A 157 2.24 -23.01 -16.07
CA PHE A 157 1.29 -23.16 -17.19
C PHE A 157 1.81 -22.50 -18.47
N TYR A 158 2.58 -21.44 -18.35
CA TYR A 158 3.29 -20.78 -19.46
C TYR A 158 4.56 -20.10 -18.93
N GLU A 159 5.54 -20.02 -19.79
CA GLU A 159 6.74 -19.24 -19.52
C GLU A 159 6.57 -17.84 -20.14
N ILE A 160 6.78 -16.78 -19.33
CA ILE A 160 6.85 -15.42 -19.86
C ILE A 160 8.22 -15.27 -20.54
N THR A 161 8.36 -15.85 -21.71
CA THR A 161 9.52 -15.66 -22.57
C THR A 161 9.23 -14.51 -23.52
N LEU A 162 10.15 -13.56 -23.59
CA LEU A 162 10.09 -12.53 -24.64
C LEU A 162 10.10 -13.23 -26.00
N PRO A 163 9.25 -12.80 -26.95
CA PRO A 163 9.24 -13.37 -28.30
C PRO A 163 10.66 -13.47 -28.85
N SER A 164 11.03 -14.62 -29.43
CA SER A 164 12.39 -14.86 -29.93
C SER A 164 12.85 -13.83 -30.95
N SER A 165 11.92 -13.19 -31.66
CA SER A 165 12.18 -12.05 -32.53
C SER A 165 12.67 -10.79 -31.83
N TRP A 166 12.27 -10.59 -30.56
CA TRP A 166 12.77 -9.51 -29.70
C TRP A 166 14.06 -9.93 -29.01
N GLY A 167 14.17 -11.20 -28.58
CA GLY A 167 15.39 -11.78 -28.03
C GLY A 167 16.55 -11.70 -29.02
N ASN A 168 16.35 -12.10 -30.27
CA ASN A 168 17.36 -12.02 -31.33
C ASN A 168 17.72 -10.59 -31.74
N LYS A 169 16.79 -9.62 -31.64
CA LYS A 169 17.10 -8.20 -31.82
C LYS A 169 17.83 -7.62 -30.61
N MET A 170 17.52 -8.09 -29.41
CA MET A 170 18.25 -7.68 -28.18
C MET A 170 19.62 -8.39 -28.08
N ASP A 171 19.79 -9.63 -28.57
CA ASP A 171 21.09 -10.30 -28.69
C ASP A 171 21.98 -9.60 -29.72
N ASN A 172 21.45 -9.11 -30.82
CA ASN A 172 22.17 -8.25 -31.76
C ASN A 172 22.42 -6.83 -31.21
N ALA A 173 21.52 -6.29 -30.39
CA ALA A 173 21.71 -5.05 -29.64
C ALA A 173 22.58 -5.25 -28.39
N SER A 174 22.75 -6.47 -27.88
CA SER A 174 23.64 -6.78 -26.75
C SER A 174 25.13 -6.64 -27.14
N ASN A 175 25.46 -6.59 -28.43
CA ASN A 175 26.76 -6.09 -28.88
C ASN A 175 26.91 -4.55 -28.72
N VAL A 176 25.81 -3.80 -28.58
CA VAL A 176 25.75 -2.38 -28.19
C VAL A 176 25.43 -2.25 -26.68
N GLY A 177 25.10 -3.34 -26.00
CA GLY A 177 24.39 -3.47 -24.75
C GLY A 177 25.22 -3.61 -23.48
N GLY A 178 26.36 -2.96 -23.36
CA GLY A 178 27.08 -2.92 -22.09
C GLY A 178 26.26 -2.29 -20.95
N ILE A 179 26.35 -0.99 -20.80
CA ILE A 179 25.79 -0.22 -19.68
C ILE A 179 24.27 -0.03 -19.81
N ILE A 180 23.78 0.21 -21.05
CA ILE A 180 22.37 0.47 -21.33
C ILE A 180 21.49 -0.76 -21.02
N GLY A 181 21.93 -1.97 -21.38
CA GLY A 181 21.21 -3.21 -21.06
C GLY A 181 21.08 -3.44 -19.55
N ILE A 182 22.12 -3.13 -18.77
CA ILE A 182 22.11 -3.21 -17.30
C ILE A 182 21.14 -2.19 -16.72
N PHE A 183 21.08 -0.98 -17.25
CA PHE A 183 20.13 0.05 -16.84
C PHE A 183 18.68 -0.38 -17.05
N PHE A 184 18.33 -0.86 -18.25
CA PHE A 184 16.97 -1.33 -18.52
C PHE A 184 16.57 -2.52 -17.67
N MET A 185 17.50 -3.41 -17.36
CA MET A 185 17.24 -4.53 -16.45
C MET A 185 17.00 -4.05 -15.02
N ALA A 186 17.74 -3.05 -14.55
CA ALA A 186 17.50 -2.41 -13.25
C ALA A 186 16.15 -1.67 -13.22
N LEU A 187 15.80 -0.98 -14.30
CA LEU A 187 14.52 -0.29 -14.46
C LEU A 187 13.35 -1.28 -14.43
N THR A 188 13.46 -2.40 -15.14
CA THR A 188 12.44 -3.45 -15.14
C THR A 188 12.24 -4.02 -13.74
N LEU A 189 13.36 -4.33 -13.03
CA LEU A 189 13.28 -4.79 -11.65
C LEU A 189 12.58 -3.75 -10.76
N ALA A 190 12.95 -2.48 -10.87
CA ALA A 190 12.36 -1.41 -10.06
C ALA A 190 10.84 -1.29 -10.30
N ILE A 191 10.39 -1.32 -11.56
CA ILE A 191 8.97 -1.23 -11.92
C ILE A 191 8.19 -2.44 -11.39
N VAL A 192 8.70 -3.65 -11.59
CA VAL A 192 8.06 -4.89 -11.11
C VAL A 192 8.04 -4.91 -9.58
N SER A 193 9.17 -4.57 -8.93
CA SER A 193 9.25 -4.50 -7.47
C SER A 193 8.31 -3.46 -6.89
N PHE A 194 8.16 -2.29 -7.52
CA PHE A 194 7.29 -1.22 -7.06
C PHE A 194 5.84 -1.68 -6.90
N SER A 195 5.35 -2.52 -7.82
CA SER A 195 3.99 -3.07 -7.75
C SER A 195 3.75 -3.89 -6.47
N CYS A 196 4.74 -4.67 -6.02
CA CYS A 196 4.62 -5.52 -4.82
C CYS A 196 4.99 -4.80 -3.53
N THR A 197 5.89 -3.83 -3.60
CA THR A 197 6.40 -3.10 -2.44
C THR A 197 5.66 -1.78 -2.23
N GLY A 198 4.75 -1.40 -3.15
CA GLY A 198 3.96 -0.18 -3.08
C GLY A 198 3.30 0.06 -1.72
N PRO A 199 2.62 -0.93 -1.11
CA PRO A 199 2.03 -0.77 0.22
C PRO A 199 3.06 -0.50 1.33
N ILE A 200 4.26 -1.11 1.24
CA ILE A 200 5.35 -0.90 2.20
C ILE A 200 5.97 0.48 1.99
N LEU A 201 6.25 0.82 0.73
CA LEU A 201 6.77 2.14 0.36
C LEU A 201 5.75 3.24 0.69
N GLY A 202 4.48 3.03 0.38
CA GLY A 202 3.42 3.99 0.67
C GLY A 202 3.31 4.34 2.16
N SER A 203 3.44 3.36 3.05
CA SER A 203 3.43 3.60 4.49
C SER A 203 4.68 4.36 4.99
N LEU A 204 5.85 4.06 4.43
CA LEU A 204 7.10 4.79 4.71
C LEU A 204 7.05 6.22 4.17
N LEU A 205 6.53 6.38 2.94
CA LEU A 205 6.40 7.68 2.27
C LEU A 205 5.43 8.60 3.01
N ALA A 206 4.26 8.10 3.37
CA ALA A 206 3.25 8.86 4.11
C ALA A 206 3.78 9.37 5.46
N GLY A 207 4.51 8.52 6.20
CA GLY A 207 5.16 8.90 7.44
C GLY A 207 6.24 9.96 7.27
N SER A 208 7.07 9.82 6.23
CA SER A 208 8.18 10.75 5.96
C SER A 208 7.70 12.11 5.45
N LEU A 209 6.67 12.16 4.60
CA LEU A 209 6.11 13.41 4.07
C LEU A 209 5.37 14.20 5.14
N SER A 210 4.68 13.53 6.05
CA SER A 210 3.94 14.21 7.12
C SER A 210 4.83 14.81 8.21
N SER A 211 6.04 14.28 8.40
CA SER A 211 6.93 14.68 9.50
C SER A 211 8.24 15.37 9.09
N GLY A 212 8.76 15.14 7.88
CA GLY A 212 10.12 15.56 7.55
C GLY A 212 10.40 16.07 6.14
N GLY A 213 9.40 16.10 5.27
CA GLY A 213 9.54 16.65 3.91
C GLY A 213 10.34 15.77 2.94
N ALA A 214 10.64 16.33 1.75
CA ALA A 214 11.27 15.62 0.64
C ALA A 214 12.64 15.00 0.94
N MET A 215 13.41 15.58 1.88
CA MET A 215 14.74 15.06 2.25
C MET A 215 14.64 13.73 2.99
N GLN A 216 13.72 13.58 3.93
CA GLN A 216 13.51 12.31 4.63
C GLN A 216 13.01 11.22 3.68
N LEU A 217 12.14 11.60 2.74
CA LEU A 217 11.68 10.73 1.66
C LEU A 217 12.88 10.18 0.86
N THR A 218 13.79 11.05 0.42
CA THR A 218 14.97 10.63 -0.35
C THR A 218 15.86 9.70 0.45
N LEU A 219 16.08 9.95 1.73
CA LEU A 219 16.88 9.07 2.61
C LEU A 219 16.21 7.70 2.80
N GLY A 220 14.90 7.66 2.98
CA GLY A 220 14.13 6.41 3.05
C GLY A 220 14.23 5.59 1.76
N MET A 221 14.06 6.25 0.61
CA MET A 221 14.19 5.62 -0.73
C MET A 221 15.63 5.16 -1.01
N ALA A 222 16.64 5.92 -0.58
CA ALA A 222 18.04 5.52 -0.69
C ALA A 222 18.33 4.28 0.16
N GLY A 223 17.85 4.22 1.41
CA GLY A 223 17.96 3.05 2.28
C GLY A 223 17.30 1.82 1.65
N PHE A 224 16.09 1.98 1.13
CA PHE A 224 15.34 0.92 0.46
C PHE A 224 16.05 0.40 -0.79
N GLY A 225 16.47 1.30 -1.69
CA GLY A 225 17.19 0.95 -2.92
C GLY A 225 18.54 0.27 -2.63
N LEU A 226 19.27 0.72 -1.60
CA LEU A 226 20.51 0.11 -1.17
C LEU A 226 20.30 -1.32 -0.68
N SER A 227 19.25 -1.56 0.12
CA SER A 227 18.90 -2.88 0.62
C SER A 227 18.56 -3.86 -0.51
N LEU A 228 17.80 -3.40 -1.51
CA LEU A 228 17.50 -4.19 -2.70
C LEU A 228 18.75 -4.49 -3.55
N ALA A 229 19.65 -3.53 -3.70
CA ALA A 229 20.87 -3.70 -4.49
C ALA A 229 21.88 -4.68 -3.87
N LEU A 230 21.92 -4.74 -2.54
CA LEU A 230 22.94 -5.47 -1.78
C LEU A 230 23.02 -6.97 -2.12
N PRO A 231 21.93 -7.77 -2.21
CA PRO A 231 22.04 -9.18 -2.55
C PRO A 231 22.62 -9.43 -3.94
N PHE A 232 22.23 -8.60 -4.92
CA PHE A 232 22.73 -8.76 -6.30
C PHE A 232 24.24 -8.53 -6.38
N VAL A 233 24.75 -7.53 -5.67
CA VAL A 233 26.19 -7.25 -5.59
C VAL A 233 26.91 -8.37 -4.84
N LEU A 234 26.38 -8.84 -3.70
CA LEU A 234 26.98 -9.93 -2.92
C LEU A 234 27.08 -11.24 -3.71
N PHE A 235 26.01 -11.64 -4.41
CA PHE A 235 26.01 -12.87 -5.21
C PHE A 235 26.98 -12.78 -6.40
N ALA A 236 27.20 -11.60 -6.94
CA ALA A 236 28.19 -11.41 -8.00
C ALA A 236 29.63 -11.41 -7.47
N LEU A 237 29.86 -10.91 -6.27
CA LEU A 237 31.16 -10.97 -5.59
C LEU A 237 31.54 -12.41 -5.21
N PHE A 238 30.57 -13.20 -4.77
CA PHE A 238 30.76 -14.58 -4.28
C PHE A 238 29.95 -15.61 -5.11
N PRO A 239 30.27 -15.82 -6.40
CA PRO A 239 29.53 -16.75 -7.24
C PRO A 239 29.63 -18.23 -6.77
N SER A 240 30.66 -18.57 -5.97
CA SER A 240 30.78 -19.88 -5.33
C SER A 240 29.64 -20.16 -4.34
N TRP A 241 29.10 -19.15 -3.71
CA TRP A 241 27.97 -19.27 -2.80
C TRP A 241 26.68 -19.63 -3.53
N LEU A 242 26.49 -19.09 -4.75
CA LEU A 242 25.38 -19.47 -5.62
C LEU A 242 25.52 -20.90 -6.16
N ASN A 243 26.77 -21.35 -6.38
CA ASN A 243 27.06 -22.71 -6.82
C ASN A 243 26.86 -23.77 -5.72
N SER A 244 26.86 -23.36 -4.45
CA SER A 244 26.51 -24.24 -3.31
C SER A 244 25.02 -24.37 -3.08
N LEU A 245 24.19 -23.49 -3.66
CA LEU A 245 22.75 -23.72 -3.73
C LEU A 245 22.49 -24.87 -4.71
N PRO A 246 21.64 -25.82 -4.35
CA PRO A 246 21.36 -27.00 -5.18
C PRO A 246 20.92 -26.53 -6.58
N LYS A 247 21.74 -26.78 -7.58
CA LYS A 247 21.65 -26.29 -8.98
C LYS A 247 20.54 -26.95 -9.74
N SER A 248 19.53 -27.33 -9.43
CA SER A 248 18.42 -28.03 -10.09
C SER A 248 17.78 -29.04 -9.15
N GLY A 249 16.56 -28.91 -8.97
CA GLY A 249 15.79 -29.93 -8.28
C GLY A 249 14.50 -29.30 -7.74
N GLY A 250 13.59 -30.10 -7.35
CA GLY A 250 12.25 -29.79 -6.90
C GLY A 250 12.11 -28.68 -5.83
N TRP A 251 13.24 -28.19 -5.24
CA TRP A 251 13.20 -27.06 -4.33
C TRP A 251 12.84 -25.73 -5.03
N MET A 252 13.48 -25.44 -6.17
CA MET A 252 13.22 -24.22 -6.92
C MET A 252 11.79 -24.20 -7.48
N THR A 253 11.34 -25.34 -8.01
CA THR A 253 9.97 -25.50 -8.49
C THR A 253 8.96 -25.37 -7.34
N THR A 254 9.25 -26.02 -6.20
CA THR A 254 8.41 -25.86 -4.99
C THR A 254 8.35 -24.41 -4.51
N ALA A 255 9.48 -23.69 -4.52
CA ALA A 255 9.52 -22.28 -4.15
C ALA A 255 8.71 -21.40 -5.10
N LYS A 256 8.82 -21.63 -6.43
CA LYS A 256 8.01 -20.88 -7.44
C LYS A 256 6.52 -21.11 -7.22
N VAL A 257 6.08 -22.34 -7.05
CA VAL A 257 4.66 -22.65 -6.83
C VAL A 257 4.16 -22.07 -5.50
N PHE A 258 4.95 -22.17 -4.43
CA PHE A 258 4.63 -21.55 -3.15
C PHE A 258 4.43 -20.03 -3.28
N LEU A 259 5.36 -19.35 -3.99
CA LEU A 259 5.27 -17.91 -4.24
C LEU A 259 4.07 -17.57 -5.14
N GLY A 260 3.72 -18.42 -6.12
CA GLY A 260 2.53 -18.25 -6.95
C GLY A 260 1.23 -18.27 -6.14
N PHE A 261 1.11 -19.14 -5.12
CA PHE A 261 -0.04 -19.11 -4.20
C PHE A 261 -0.07 -17.85 -3.34
N LEU A 262 1.08 -17.40 -2.84
CA LEU A 262 1.16 -16.12 -2.12
C LEU A 262 0.77 -14.95 -3.02
N GLU A 263 1.19 -14.96 -4.27
CA GLU A 263 0.88 -13.92 -5.23
C GLU A 263 -0.62 -13.84 -5.52
N LEU A 264 -1.30 -14.99 -5.65
CA LEU A 264 -2.77 -15.03 -5.75
C LEU A 264 -3.46 -14.48 -4.49
N ALA A 265 -2.91 -14.78 -3.31
CA ALA A 265 -3.44 -14.23 -2.06
C ALA A 265 -3.31 -12.68 -2.02
N PHE A 266 -2.17 -12.14 -2.48
CA PHE A 266 -1.99 -10.69 -2.63
C PHE A 266 -2.87 -10.09 -3.74
N ALA A 267 -3.03 -10.78 -4.87
CA ALA A 267 -3.94 -10.36 -5.93
C ALA A 267 -5.36 -10.13 -5.39
N LEU A 268 -5.88 -11.06 -4.58
CA LEU A 268 -7.18 -10.91 -3.92
C LEU A 268 -7.25 -9.67 -3.03
N LYS A 269 -6.14 -9.24 -2.40
CA LYS A 269 -6.10 -8.01 -1.61
C LYS A 269 -6.30 -6.77 -2.47
N PHE A 270 -5.67 -6.70 -3.65
CA PHE A 270 -5.88 -5.57 -4.57
C PHE A 270 -7.32 -5.50 -5.06
N LEU A 271 -7.90 -6.66 -5.43
CA LEU A 271 -9.30 -6.71 -5.82
C LEU A 271 -10.23 -6.32 -4.66
N SER A 272 -9.91 -6.75 -3.43
CA SER A 272 -10.65 -6.36 -2.23
C SER A 272 -10.56 -4.87 -1.94
N ASN A 273 -9.43 -4.21 -2.19
CA ASN A 273 -9.31 -2.76 -2.04
C ASN A 273 -10.22 -2.02 -3.02
N ALA A 274 -10.26 -2.46 -4.29
CA ALA A 274 -11.17 -1.90 -5.28
C ALA A 274 -12.65 -2.10 -4.90
N ASP A 275 -13.00 -3.29 -4.43
CA ASP A 275 -14.35 -3.65 -3.98
C ASP A 275 -14.80 -2.83 -2.77
N LEU A 276 -13.91 -2.63 -1.80
CA LEU A 276 -14.18 -1.85 -0.58
C LEU A 276 -14.46 -0.38 -0.89
N VAL A 277 -13.61 0.23 -1.71
CA VAL A 277 -13.70 1.66 -2.03
C VAL A 277 -14.92 1.99 -2.90
N GLN A 278 -15.32 1.06 -3.79
CA GLN A 278 -16.48 1.20 -4.69
C GLN A 278 -17.77 0.58 -4.14
N HIS A 279 -17.69 -0.11 -3.01
CA HIS A 279 -18.86 -0.78 -2.41
C HIS A 279 -19.55 -1.80 -3.34
N TRP A 280 -18.80 -2.53 -4.18
CA TRP A 280 -19.39 -3.54 -5.08
C TRP A 280 -20.03 -4.70 -4.33
N GLY A 281 -19.59 -5.01 -3.11
CA GLY A 281 -20.12 -6.10 -2.28
C GLY A 281 -19.73 -7.50 -2.74
N LEU A 282 -18.73 -7.62 -3.61
CA LEU A 282 -18.27 -8.90 -4.19
C LEU A 282 -17.39 -9.68 -3.22
N LEU A 283 -16.41 -9.02 -2.60
CA LEU A 283 -15.44 -9.61 -1.69
C LEU A 283 -15.69 -9.22 -0.23
N LYS A 284 -16.89 -9.52 0.26
CA LYS A 284 -17.17 -9.38 1.69
C LYS A 284 -16.22 -10.23 2.52
N ARG A 285 -16.07 -9.89 3.81
CA ARG A 285 -15.09 -10.51 4.72
C ARG A 285 -15.07 -12.04 4.64
N GLU A 286 -16.23 -12.67 4.65
CA GLU A 286 -16.35 -14.13 4.61
C GLU A 286 -15.89 -14.72 3.28
N VAL A 287 -16.21 -14.05 2.15
CA VAL A 287 -15.78 -14.48 0.81
C VAL A 287 -14.26 -14.37 0.71
N PHE A 288 -13.70 -13.23 1.15
CA PHE A 288 -12.27 -13.00 1.13
C PHE A 288 -11.51 -14.06 1.95
N VAL A 289 -11.93 -14.28 3.20
CA VAL A 289 -11.31 -15.29 4.09
C VAL A 289 -11.52 -16.71 3.54
N GLY A 290 -12.68 -16.99 2.95
CA GLY A 290 -12.97 -18.27 2.29
C GLY A 290 -12.07 -18.55 1.10
N LEU A 291 -11.82 -17.56 0.25
CA LEU A 291 -10.88 -17.68 -0.88
C LEU A 291 -9.43 -17.86 -0.40
N TRP A 292 -9.01 -17.15 0.63
CA TRP A 292 -7.71 -17.35 1.24
C TRP A 292 -7.57 -18.75 1.84
N LEU A 293 -8.60 -19.22 2.55
CA LEU A 293 -8.66 -20.60 3.07
C LEU A 293 -8.49 -21.61 1.92
N LEU A 294 -9.19 -21.44 0.81
CA LEU A 294 -9.09 -22.30 -0.36
C LEU A 294 -7.65 -22.31 -0.91
N LEU A 295 -7.04 -21.13 -1.09
CA LEU A 295 -5.67 -21.02 -1.59
C LEU A 295 -4.65 -21.72 -0.69
N PHE A 296 -4.72 -21.50 0.62
CA PHE A 296 -3.80 -22.13 1.58
C PHE A 296 -4.06 -23.63 1.77
N ALA A 297 -5.30 -24.08 1.64
CA ALA A 297 -5.63 -25.50 1.60
C ALA A 297 -5.05 -26.17 0.35
N LEU A 298 -5.19 -25.57 -0.82
CA LEU A 298 -4.59 -26.06 -2.07
C LEU A 298 -3.05 -26.06 -1.98
N LEU A 299 -2.45 -25.00 -1.43
CA LEU A 299 -1.01 -24.95 -1.16
C LEU A 299 -0.57 -26.09 -0.22
N THR A 300 -1.34 -26.36 0.83
CA THR A 300 -1.07 -27.47 1.75
C THR A 300 -1.09 -28.80 1.01
N LEU A 301 -2.12 -29.07 0.22
CA LEU A 301 -2.22 -30.28 -0.61
C LEU A 301 -1.06 -30.41 -1.59
N TYR A 302 -0.60 -29.31 -2.18
CA TYR A 302 0.56 -29.27 -3.04
C TYR A 302 1.85 -29.63 -2.28
N LEU A 303 2.09 -29.02 -1.12
CA LEU A 303 3.29 -29.24 -0.33
C LEU A 303 3.41 -30.70 0.17
N PHE A 304 2.28 -31.34 0.47
CA PHE A 304 2.23 -32.78 0.80
C PHE A 304 2.24 -33.70 -0.43
N GLY A 305 2.27 -33.13 -1.66
CA GLY A 305 2.37 -33.88 -2.90
C GLY A 305 1.08 -34.53 -3.41
N PHE A 306 -0.09 -34.07 -2.90
CA PHE A 306 -1.40 -34.53 -3.42
C PHE A 306 -1.73 -33.86 -4.76
N ILE A 307 -1.36 -32.58 -4.93
CA ILE A 307 -1.51 -31.80 -6.17
C ILE A 307 -0.14 -31.62 -6.82
N ARG A 308 -0.10 -31.53 -8.15
CA ARG A 308 1.11 -31.36 -8.96
C ARG A 308 0.88 -30.35 -10.05
N PHE A 309 1.94 -29.61 -10.38
CA PHE A 309 1.99 -28.64 -11.47
C PHE A 309 2.88 -29.15 -12.62
N PRO A 310 2.81 -28.56 -13.83
CA PRO A 310 3.44 -29.10 -15.03
C PRO A 310 4.95 -29.37 -14.93
N HIS A 311 5.68 -28.58 -14.14
CA HIS A 311 7.14 -28.70 -14.00
C HIS A 311 7.58 -29.44 -12.73
N ASP A 312 6.64 -30.10 -12.02
CA ASP A 312 6.97 -30.84 -10.83
C ASP A 312 7.59 -32.21 -11.13
N GLU A 313 8.47 -32.64 -10.24
CA GLU A 313 9.01 -33.99 -10.25
C GLU A 313 7.91 -35.07 -10.07
N PRO A 314 8.15 -36.31 -10.51
CA PRO A 314 7.24 -37.43 -10.26
C PRO A 314 6.89 -37.56 -8.77
N ARG A 315 5.66 -38.04 -8.47
CA ARG A 315 5.19 -38.19 -7.11
C ARG A 315 6.12 -39.11 -6.33
N LYS A 316 6.59 -38.58 -5.18
CA LYS A 316 7.45 -39.32 -4.24
C LYS A 316 6.67 -39.68 -2.97
N PRO A 317 7.00 -40.77 -2.26
CA PRO A 317 6.48 -41.00 -0.90
C PRO A 317 6.80 -39.80 0.01
N LEU A 318 5.93 -39.53 0.98
CA LEU A 318 6.07 -38.38 1.90
C LEU A 318 7.46 -38.32 2.58
N LYS A 319 8.03 -39.50 2.93
CA LYS A 319 9.36 -39.60 3.55
C LYS A 319 10.53 -39.11 2.66
N GLN A 320 10.33 -39.02 1.35
CA GLN A 320 11.36 -38.58 0.39
C GLN A 320 11.32 -37.09 0.09
N TYR A 321 10.31 -36.38 0.57
CA TYR A 321 10.28 -34.92 0.46
C TYR A 321 11.23 -34.28 1.46
N SER A 322 11.78 -33.11 1.08
CA SER A 322 12.64 -32.32 1.96
C SER A 322 11.92 -31.96 3.27
N LYS A 323 12.63 -32.07 4.39
CA LYS A 323 12.11 -31.67 5.72
C LYS A 323 11.56 -30.23 5.72
N GLY A 324 12.22 -29.31 4.99
CA GLY A 324 11.77 -27.93 4.84
C GLY A 324 10.42 -27.81 4.14
N ARG A 325 10.19 -28.59 3.05
CA ARG A 325 8.90 -28.62 2.34
C ARG A 325 7.77 -29.12 3.25
N LEU A 326 8.03 -30.17 4.02
CA LEU A 326 7.05 -30.71 4.96
C LEU A 326 6.76 -29.74 6.11
N LEU A 327 7.79 -29.05 6.63
CA LEU A 327 7.61 -28.03 7.67
C LEU A 327 6.71 -26.89 7.18
N ILE A 328 6.97 -26.36 5.99
CA ILE A 328 6.13 -25.31 5.38
C ILE A 328 4.71 -25.85 5.14
N GLY A 329 4.56 -27.12 4.75
CA GLY A 329 3.27 -27.80 4.60
C GLY A 329 2.47 -27.84 5.89
N VAL A 330 3.12 -28.19 7.01
CA VAL A 330 2.48 -28.18 8.34
C VAL A 330 2.09 -26.76 8.76
N LEU A 331 2.96 -25.79 8.53
CA LEU A 331 2.65 -24.37 8.82
C LEU A 331 1.47 -23.86 7.98
N SER A 332 1.43 -24.24 6.69
CA SER A 332 0.31 -23.89 5.79
C SER A 332 -0.99 -24.56 6.23
N ALA A 333 -0.94 -25.82 6.69
CA ALA A 333 -2.10 -26.52 7.25
C ALA A 333 -2.61 -25.83 8.53
N ALA A 334 -1.71 -25.51 9.46
CA ALA A 334 -2.06 -24.80 10.69
C ALA A 334 -2.69 -23.43 10.39
N PHE A 335 -2.14 -22.70 9.39
CA PHE A 335 -2.70 -21.44 8.94
C PHE A 335 -4.09 -21.61 8.30
N SER A 336 -4.31 -22.67 7.51
CA SER A 336 -5.63 -22.98 6.96
C SER A 336 -6.66 -23.26 8.07
N VAL A 337 -6.27 -23.99 9.13
CA VAL A 337 -7.13 -24.19 10.30
C VAL A 337 -7.42 -22.89 11.03
N TYR A 338 -6.42 -22.01 11.15
CA TYR A 338 -6.60 -20.66 11.73
C TYR A 338 -7.62 -19.84 10.95
N LEU A 339 -7.53 -19.84 9.60
CA LEU A 339 -8.49 -19.16 8.72
C LEU A 339 -9.91 -19.76 8.86
N LEU A 340 -10.00 -21.08 8.93
CA LEU A 340 -11.27 -21.78 9.12
C LEU A 340 -11.96 -21.39 10.42
N LEU A 341 -11.21 -21.31 11.52
CA LEU A 341 -11.71 -20.87 12.82
C LEU A 341 -12.16 -19.42 12.79
N GLY A 342 -11.43 -18.56 12.04
CA GLY A 342 -11.79 -17.17 11.83
C GLY A 342 -13.06 -17.00 11.01
N LEU A 343 -13.27 -17.83 9.98
CA LEU A 343 -14.47 -17.82 9.14
C LEU A 343 -15.75 -18.12 9.94
N PHE A 344 -15.65 -19.03 10.91
CA PHE A 344 -16.78 -19.36 11.82
C PHE A 344 -16.92 -18.42 13.02
N GLY A 345 -16.18 -17.33 13.07
CA GLY A 345 -16.26 -16.32 14.13
C GLY A 345 -15.77 -16.81 15.52
N LYS A 346 -15.04 -17.92 15.56
CA LYS A 346 -14.45 -18.48 16.80
C LYS A 346 -13.14 -17.81 17.20
N ASN A 347 -12.49 -17.10 16.27
CA ASN A 347 -11.23 -16.40 16.50
C ASN A 347 -11.20 -15.07 15.75
N SER A 348 -10.73 -14.01 16.39
CA SER A 348 -10.39 -12.79 15.69
C SER A 348 -9.11 -13.03 14.88
N LEU A 349 -9.12 -12.74 13.57
CA LEU A 349 -7.98 -12.95 12.66
C LEU A 349 -6.85 -11.93 12.90
N ARG A 350 -6.40 -11.77 14.14
CA ARG A 350 -5.39 -10.77 14.52
C ARG A 350 -4.06 -10.88 13.78
N LEU A 351 -3.64 -12.09 13.39
CA LEU A 351 -2.42 -12.28 12.58
C LEU A 351 -2.55 -11.72 11.17
N LEU A 352 -3.78 -11.58 10.67
CA LEU A 352 -4.10 -11.04 9.35
C LEU A 352 -4.65 -9.62 9.43
N SER A 353 -4.44 -8.93 10.54
CA SER A 353 -4.94 -7.57 10.74
C SER A 353 -4.61 -6.67 9.56
N GLY A 354 -5.62 -5.99 9.03
CA GLY A 354 -5.51 -5.12 7.87
C GLY A 354 -5.55 -5.81 6.49
N PHE A 355 -5.52 -7.15 6.40
CA PHE A 355 -5.68 -7.86 5.13
C PHE A 355 -7.15 -8.11 4.77
N PRO A 356 -7.96 -8.77 5.62
CA PRO A 356 -9.37 -8.95 5.34
C PRO A 356 -10.14 -7.63 5.36
N PRO A 357 -11.27 -7.55 4.66
CA PRO A 357 -12.23 -6.46 4.83
C PRO A 357 -12.63 -6.25 6.30
N PRO A 358 -13.02 -5.01 6.67
CA PRO A 358 -13.48 -4.72 8.03
C PRO A 358 -14.72 -5.54 8.42
N GLU A 359 -14.98 -5.67 9.72
CA GLU A 359 -16.15 -6.41 10.22
C GLU A 359 -17.47 -5.75 9.80
N SER A 360 -17.48 -4.44 9.56
CA SER A 360 -18.62 -3.72 9.00
C SER A 360 -18.96 -4.13 7.55
N TYR A 361 -18.02 -4.75 6.84
CA TYR A 361 -18.19 -5.24 5.46
C TYR A 361 -18.32 -6.79 5.42
N ALA A 362 -19.08 -7.34 6.36
CA ALA A 362 -19.37 -8.77 6.48
C ALA A 362 -20.82 -9.09 6.11
N PHE A 363 -21.12 -10.35 5.69
CA PHE A 363 -22.49 -10.81 5.50
C PHE A 363 -23.20 -11.01 6.85
N PHE A 364 -22.47 -11.57 7.82
CA PHE A 364 -22.96 -11.86 9.15
C PHE A 364 -22.43 -10.83 10.13
N HIS A 365 -22.78 -9.57 9.88
CA HIS A 365 -22.44 -8.50 10.83
C HIS A 365 -23.20 -8.74 12.13
N LYS A 366 -22.47 -9.15 13.18
CA LYS A 366 -22.99 -9.06 14.52
C LYS A 366 -23.00 -7.58 14.86
N GLU A 367 -24.17 -6.94 14.85
CA GLU A 367 -24.32 -5.65 15.50
C GLU A 367 -23.87 -5.83 16.96
N GLN A 368 -22.57 -5.65 17.19
CA GLN A 368 -22.17 -5.35 18.55
C GLN A 368 -22.87 -4.03 18.86
N LYS A 369 -23.83 -4.05 19.76
CA LYS A 369 -24.36 -2.84 20.37
C LYS A 369 -23.17 -2.09 20.97
N SER A 370 -22.46 -1.32 20.12
CA SER A 370 -21.49 -0.38 20.60
C SER A 370 -22.31 0.72 21.28
N GLU A 371 -22.14 0.88 22.55
CA GLU A 371 -22.71 2.03 23.30
C GLU A 371 -22.10 3.36 22.81
N GLN A 372 -21.12 3.31 21.89
CA GLN A 372 -20.46 4.46 21.32
C GLN A 372 -21.22 4.97 20.11
N VAL A 373 -21.61 6.23 20.16
CA VAL A 373 -22.24 6.93 19.03
C VAL A 373 -21.17 7.28 18.01
N VAL A 374 -21.33 6.76 16.77
CA VAL A 374 -20.38 6.98 15.67
C VAL A 374 -21.07 7.75 14.55
N PHE A 375 -20.49 8.86 14.16
CA PHE A 375 -20.94 9.68 13.03
C PHE A 375 -19.99 9.52 11.84
N LYS A 376 -20.52 9.60 10.63
CA LYS A 376 -19.75 9.59 9.37
C LYS A 376 -19.72 10.97 8.70
N ASP A 377 -20.38 11.95 9.28
CA ASP A 377 -20.37 13.35 8.84
C ASP A 377 -19.91 14.24 9.99
N TYR A 378 -18.98 15.15 9.67
CA TYR A 378 -18.40 16.07 10.65
C TYR A 378 -19.44 16.97 11.29
N TYR A 379 -20.33 17.54 10.51
CA TYR A 379 -21.29 18.54 10.99
C TYR A 379 -22.36 17.92 11.89
N GLU A 380 -22.82 16.73 11.53
CA GLU A 380 -23.78 15.98 12.37
C GLU A 380 -23.16 15.59 13.71
N GLY A 381 -21.93 15.06 13.67
CA GLY A 381 -21.22 14.66 14.90
C GLY A 381 -20.87 15.84 15.81
N MET A 382 -20.47 16.97 15.24
CA MET A 382 -20.20 18.19 16.00
C MET A 382 -21.47 18.78 16.61
N ALA A 383 -22.59 18.77 15.88
CA ALA A 383 -23.89 19.22 16.42
C ALA A 383 -24.31 18.36 17.62
N TYR A 384 -24.15 17.04 17.53
CA TYR A 384 -24.40 16.12 18.64
C TYR A 384 -23.48 16.38 19.82
N ALA A 385 -22.17 16.53 19.58
CA ALA A 385 -21.18 16.80 20.62
C ALA A 385 -21.47 18.10 21.35
N LYS A 386 -21.86 19.14 20.64
CA LYS A 386 -22.26 20.45 21.21
C LYS A 386 -23.51 20.35 22.05
N ALA A 387 -24.53 19.60 21.60
CA ALA A 387 -25.77 19.40 22.34
C ALA A 387 -25.56 18.65 23.67
N HIS A 388 -24.60 17.73 23.70
CA HIS A 388 -24.30 16.90 24.88
C HIS A 388 -23.06 17.36 25.67
N ASN A 389 -22.40 18.44 25.24
CA ASN A 389 -21.16 18.97 25.81
C ASN A 389 -20.07 17.89 25.98
N MET A 390 -19.91 17.06 24.94
CA MET A 390 -18.92 15.96 24.91
C MET A 390 -17.74 16.30 24.01
N PRO A 391 -16.50 15.92 24.37
CA PRO A 391 -15.37 16.04 23.49
C PRO A 391 -15.53 15.12 22.27
N VAL A 392 -14.92 15.52 21.16
CA VAL A 392 -14.96 14.81 19.89
C VAL A 392 -13.63 14.12 19.62
N MET A 393 -13.68 12.89 19.19
CA MET A 393 -12.58 12.20 18.55
C MET A 393 -12.86 12.11 17.05
N LEU A 394 -12.13 12.89 16.28
CA LEU A 394 -12.20 12.88 14.82
C LEU A 394 -11.20 11.86 14.31
N ASP A 395 -11.67 10.93 13.49
CA ASP A 395 -10.92 9.83 12.92
C ASP A 395 -10.96 9.94 11.39
N PHE A 396 -9.84 10.35 10.80
CA PHE A 396 -9.65 10.26 9.36
C PHE A 396 -9.20 8.86 9.00
N THR A 397 -10.10 8.12 8.41
CA THR A 397 -9.96 6.70 8.11
C THR A 397 -10.19 6.42 6.62
N GLY A 398 -10.00 5.16 6.20
CA GLY A 398 -10.29 4.72 4.85
C GLY A 398 -10.74 3.26 4.81
N TRP A 399 -11.55 2.92 3.82
CA TRP A 399 -11.98 1.54 3.57
C TRP A 399 -10.81 0.61 3.25
N ALA A 400 -9.86 1.08 2.43
CA ALA A 400 -8.65 0.35 2.06
C ALA A 400 -7.47 0.55 3.02
N CYS A 401 -7.62 1.33 4.09
CA CYS A 401 -6.57 1.72 5.01
C CYS A 401 -6.16 0.56 5.94
N VAL A 402 -5.01 -0.05 5.67
CA VAL A 402 -4.45 -1.17 6.47
C VAL A 402 -4.15 -0.76 7.91
N ASN A 403 -3.55 0.42 8.12
CA ASN A 403 -3.17 0.88 9.46
C ASN A 403 -4.40 1.26 10.29
N CYS A 404 -5.48 1.76 9.64
CA CYS A 404 -6.74 2.01 10.32
C CYS A 404 -7.32 0.69 10.88
N ARG A 405 -7.33 -0.37 10.06
CA ARG A 405 -7.76 -1.71 10.50
C ARG A 405 -6.92 -2.24 11.66
N LYS A 406 -5.59 -2.03 11.62
CA LYS A 406 -4.72 -2.42 12.74
C LYS A 406 -5.04 -1.66 14.03
N MET A 407 -5.34 -0.36 13.95
CA MET A 407 -5.77 0.42 15.13
C MET A 407 -7.08 -0.14 15.70
N GLU A 408 -8.06 -0.40 14.86
CA GLU A 408 -9.36 -0.94 15.27
C GLU A 408 -9.23 -2.34 15.90
N GLU A 409 -8.43 -3.23 15.31
CA GLU A 409 -8.31 -4.62 15.76
C GLU A 409 -7.33 -4.81 16.94
N HIS A 410 -6.31 -3.96 17.10
CA HIS A 410 -5.29 -4.13 18.13
C HIS A 410 -5.36 -3.08 19.25
N VAL A 411 -5.67 -1.83 18.91
CA VAL A 411 -5.65 -0.72 19.88
C VAL A 411 -7.03 -0.47 20.47
N TRP A 412 -8.07 -0.33 19.63
CA TRP A 412 -9.42 -0.02 20.09
C TRP A 412 -10.10 -1.19 20.80
N THR A 413 -9.61 -2.41 20.62
CA THR A 413 -10.09 -3.59 21.35
C THR A 413 -9.57 -3.68 22.80
N ASP A 414 -8.56 -2.88 23.18
CA ASP A 414 -8.10 -2.82 24.56
C ASP A 414 -9.21 -2.29 25.48
N PRO A 415 -9.51 -2.95 26.62
CA PRO A 415 -10.64 -2.57 27.49
C PRO A 415 -10.55 -1.15 28.04
N GLU A 416 -9.34 -0.66 28.35
CA GLU A 416 -9.15 0.69 28.86
C GLU A 416 -9.31 1.74 27.74
N VAL A 417 -8.76 1.46 26.55
CA VAL A 417 -8.96 2.30 25.37
C VAL A 417 -10.44 2.43 25.05
N LYS A 418 -11.15 1.31 25.00
CA LYS A 418 -12.59 1.29 24.72
C LYS A 418 -13.37 2.14 25.74
N LYS A 419 -13.06 2.02 27.04
CA LYS A 419 -13.70 2.82 28.10
C LYS A 419 -13.40 4.32 27.97
N LEU A 420 -12.19 4.69 27.54
CA LEU A 420 -11.85 6.09 27.31
C LEU A 420 -12.54 6.64 26.05
N MET A 421 -12.58 5.85 24.97
CA MET A 421 -13.25 6.24 23.72
C MET A 421 -14.75 6.48 23.90
N GLN A 422 -15.43 5.74 24.79
CA GLN A 422 -16.84 5.96 25.11
C GLN A 422 -17.15 7.35 25.70
N GLN A 423 -16.15 8.08 26.17
CA GLN A 423 -16.30 9.44 26.68
C GLN A 423 -16.19 10.50 25.57
N TYR A 424 -15.94 10.08 24.33
CA TYR A 424 -15.89 10.92 23.16
C TYR A 424 -17.05 10.64 22.22
N VAL A 425 -17.45 11.65 21.47
CA VAL A 425 -18.22 11.46 20.24
C VAL A 425 -17.24 11.07 19.15
N LEU A 426 -17.40 9.88 18.56
CA LEU A 426 -16.55 9.42 17.47
C LEU A 426 -17.10 9.89 16.14
N ILE A 427 -16.30 10.60 15.37
CA ILE A 427 -16.60 11.03 14.01
C ILE A 427 -15.57 10.39 13.07
N SER A 428 -15.97 9.37 12.31
CA SER A 428 -15.08 8.66 11.37
C SER A 428 -15.35 9.15 9.94
N LEU A 429 -14.39 9.87 9.39
CA LEU A 429 -14.44 10.44 8.04
C LEU A 429 -13.63 9.58 7.07
N TYR A 430 -14.33 8.95 6.13
CA TYR A 430 -13.72 8.07 5.13
C TYR A 430 -13.22 8.89 3.96
N VAL A 431 -11.91 9.09 3.87
CA VAL A 431 -11.27 9.94 2.85
C VAL A 431 -10.98 9.22 1.52
N ASP A 432 -11.22 7.92 1.45
CA ASP A 432 -11.06 7.10 0.24
C ASP A 432 -12.40 6.55 -0.30
N ASP A 433 -13.51 6.97 0.29
CA ASP A 433 -14.85 6.50 -0.09
C ASP A 433 -15.27 7.08 -1.45
N LYS A 434 -15.60 6.19 -2.40
CA LYS A 434 -16.02 6.57 -3.76
C LYS A 434 -17.53 6.57 -3.96
N GLU A 435 -18.31 6.50 -2.87
CA GLU A 435 -19.75 6.73 -2.92
C GLU A 435 -20.02 8.19 -3.34
N GLU A 436 -20.89 8.35 -4.36
CA GLU A 436 -21.17 9.67 -4.92
C GLU A 436 -22.02 10.51 -3.97
N LEU A 437 -21.62 11.75 -3.77
CA LEU A 437 -22.45 12.74 -3.09
C LEU A 437 -23.69 13.07 -3.93
N PRO A 438 -24.82 13.43 -3.30
CA PRO A 438 -25.95 14.01 -4.01
C PRO A 438 -25.50 15.18 -4.89
N LYS A 439 -26.10 15.34 -6.08
CA LYS A 439 -25.68 16.34 -7.08
C LYS A 439 -25.69 17.78 -6.55
N ASP A 440 -26.56 18.07 -5.60
CA ASP A 440 -26.64 19.35 -4.91
C ASP A 440 -25.53 19.58 -3.90
N LYS A 441 -24.75 18.55 -3.55
CA LYS A 441 -23.59 18.61 -2.64
C LYS A 441 -22.25 18.47 -3.38
N GLN A 442 -22.27 18.35 -4.71
CA GLN A 442 -21.07 18.31 -5.54
C GLN A 442 -20.65 19.73 -5.93
N PHE A 443 -19.36 20.05 -5.92
CA PHE A 443 -18.84 21.40 -6.19
C PHE A 443 -17.38 21.38 -6.63
N ASP A 444 -16.89 22.50 -7.19
CA ASP A 444 -15.48 22.70 -7.54
C ASP A 444 -14.71 23.24 -6.32
N PHE A 445 -13.60 22.57 -5.96
CA PHE A 445 -12.72 22.98 -4.86
C PHE A 445 -11.37 23.40 -5.40
N LYS A 446 -10.84 24.53 -4.92
CA LYS A 446 -9.53 25.05 -5.28
C LYS A 446 -8.53 24.76 -4.17
N HIS A 447 -7.57 23.89 -4.45
CA HIS A 447 -6.45 23.62 -3.56
C HIS A 447 -5.52 24.81 -3.40
N ARG A 448 -4.69 24.81 -2.35
CA ARG A 448 -3.70 25.88 -2.10
C ARG A 448 -2.70 26.06 -3.24
N ASN A 449 -2.39 25.01 -3.99
CA ASN A 449 -1.53 25.03 -5.17
C ASN A 449 -2.19 25.60 -6.44
N GLY A 450 -3.47 26.01 -6.35
CA GLY A 450 -4.23 26.56 -7.47
C GLY A 450 -4.95 25.52 -8.34
N ARG A 451 -4.73 24.21 -8.11
CA ARG A 451 -5.46 23.12 -8.80
C ARG A 451 -6.93 23.19 -8.42
N VAL A 452 -7.80 23.08 -9.41
CA VAL A 452 -9.25 22.95 -9.20
C VAL A 452 -9.64 21.47 -9.32
N GLU A 453 -10.29 20.95 -8.31
CA GLU A 453 -10.79 19.58 -8.25
C GLU A 453 -12.31 19.58 -8.11
N TYR A 454 -12.97 18.68 -8.82
CA TYR A 454 -14.42 18.50 -8.70
C TYR A 454 -14.74 17.49 -7.61
N ILE A 455 -15.30 17.95 -6.51
CA ILE A 455 -15.73 17.15 -5.36
C ILE A 455 -16.99 16.41 -5.75
N LYS A 456 -16.86 15.11 -5.99
CA LYS A 456 -17.94 14.25 -6.46
C LYS A 456 -18.34 13.20 -5.43
N THR A 457 -17.37 12.68 -4.69
CA THR A 457 -17.56 11.56 -3.77
C THR A 457 -17.41 11.99 -2.31
N ILE A 458 -17.78 11.10 -1.40
CA ILE A 458 -17.60 11.32 0.05
C ILE A 458 -16.14 11.51 0.38
N GLY A 459 -15.25 10.69 -0.20
CA GLY A 459 -13.81 10.80 0.01
C GLY A 459 -13.24 12.10 -0.54
N ASP A 460 -13.66 12.49 -1.75
CA ASP A 460 -13.25 13.76 -2.36
C ASP A 460 -13.64 14.98 -1.50
N LYS A 461 -14.69 14.86 -0.64
CA LYS A 461 -15.07 15.90 0.33
C LYS A 461 -14.17 15.91 1.56
N TRP A 462 -13.90 14.72 2.15
CA TRP A 462 -13.22 14.64 3.44
C TRP A 462 -11.70 14.70 3.36
N ALA A 463 -11.10 14.35 2.21
CA ALA A 463 -9.66 14.46 2.02
C ALA A 463 -9.19 15.93 1.97
N PRO A 464 -9.76 16.85 1.16
CA PRO A 464 -9.44 18.26 1.25
C PRO A 464 -9.80 18.89 2.61
N PHE A 465 -10.89 18.42 3.26
CA PHE A 465 -11.22 18.87 4.62
C PHE A 465 -10.07 18.57 5.60
N GLN A 466 -9.48 17.39 5.52
CA GLN A 466 -8.32 17.01 6.34
C GLN A 466 -7.10 17.89 6.02
N GLU A 467 -6.81 18.08 4.75
CA GLU A 467 -5.66 18.88 4.31
C GLU A 467 -5.75 20.35 4.75
N VAL A 468 -6.89 20.98 4.50
CA VAL A 468 -7.09 22.41 4.79
C VAL A 468 -7.02 22.71 6.27
N ASN A 469 -7.63 21.87 7.10
CA ASN A 469 -7.73 22.13 8.54
C ASN A 469 -6.54 21.62 9.36
N PHE A 470 -5.94 20.49 8.92
CA PHE A 470 -4.90 19.82 9.71
C PHE A 470 -3.56 19.70 9.00
N SER A 471 -3.45 20.19 7.76
CA SER A 471 -2.22 20.12 6.94
C SER A 471 -1.64 18.70 6.86
N SER A 472 -2.52 17.70 6.77
CA SER A 472 -2.20 16.28 6.73
C SER A 472 -3.14 15.55 5.79
N ALA A 473 -2.60 14.54 5.07
CA ALA A 473 -3.37 13.59 4.25
C ALA A 473 -3.12 12.14 4.69
N SER A 474 -2.56 11.93 5.89
CA SER A 474 -2.24 10.59 6.38
C SER A 474 -3.44 9.88 7.00
N GLN A 475 -3.44 8.55 6.91
CA GLN A 475 -4.46 7.67 7.48
C GLN A 475 -3.77 6.50 8.21
N PRO A 476 -4.20 6.16 9.43
CA PRO A 476 -5.18 6.88 10.26
C PRO A 476 -4.63 8.20 10.78
N TYR A 477 -5.50 9.16 11.02
CA TYR A 477 -5.15 10.43 11.64
C TYR A 477 -6.22 10.82 12.65
N TYR A 478 -5.86 10.93 13.91
CA TYR A 478 -6.78 11.16 15.02
C TYR A 478 -6.61 12.56 15.59
N VAL A 479 -7.72 13.25 15.76
CA VAL A 479 -7.77 14.61 16.31
C VAL A 479 -8.77 14.67 17.46
N GLN A 480 -8.41 15.34 18.54
CA GLN A 480 -9.31 15.61 19.65
C GLN A 480 -9.76 17.07 19.61
N LEU A 481 -11.07 17.27 19.57
CA LEU A 481 -11.70 18.59 19.55
C LEU A 481 -12.63 18.76 20.74
N SER A 482 -12.69 19.99 21.26
CA SER A 482 -13.80 20.41 22.12
C SER A 482 -15.08 20.64 21.28
N PRO A 483 -16.27 20.72 21.89
CA PRO A 483 -17.49 21.13 21.21
C PRO A 483 -17.39 22.49 20.50
N ASP A 484 -16.47 23.36 20.93
CA ASP A 484 -16.22 24.70 20.37
C ASP A 484 -15.03 24.73 19.39
N THR A 485 -14.67 23.58 18.78
CA THR A 485 -13.62 23.44 17.76
C THR A 485 -12.20 23.81 18.26
N GLU A 486 -11.93 23.65 19.57
CA GLU A 486 -10.60 23.82 20.13
C GLU A 486 -9.84 22.48 20.08
N LEU A 487 -8.59 22.51 19.60
CA LEU A 487 -7.69 21.34 19.66
C LEU A 487 -7.31 21.06 21.12
N LEU A 488 -7.63 19.86 21.61
CA LEU A 488 -7.37 19.44 22.97
C LEU A 488 -5.96 18.87 23.14
N SER A 489 -5.40 18.27 22.10
CA SER A 489 -4.05 17.69 22.08
C SER A 489 -3.46 17.69 20.69
N THR A 490 -2.15 17.40 20.60
CA THR A 490 -1.48 17.15 19.31
C THR A 490 -2.12 15.93 18.63
N PRO A 491 -2.48 16.03 17.34
CA PRO A 491 -2.99 14.89 16.57
C PRO A 491 -2.01 13.71 16.56
N VAL A 492 -2.53 12.49 16.48
CA VAL A 492 -1.72 11.27 16.40
C VAL A 492 -2.12 10.43 15.20
N GLN A 493 -1.18 9.61 14.72
CA GLN A 493 -1.36 8.65 13.64
C GLN A 493 -1.43 7.22 14.19
N TYR A 494 -0.84 6.27 13.49
CA TYR A 494 -0.71 4.90 13.97
C TYR A 494 0.26 4.85 15.16
N VAL A 495 -0.24 4.50 16.35
CA VAL A 495 0.52 4.39 17.59
C VAL A 495 0.14 3.13 18.36
N ASP A 496 0.96 2.75 19.33
CA ASP A 496 0.69 1.63 20.23
C ASP A 496 -0.41 1.95 21.26
N VAL A 497 -0.86 0.90 21.96
CA VAL A 497 -1.94 0.98 22.97
C VAL A 497 -1.59 1.97 24.11
N ALA A 498 -0.33 1.97 24.57
CA ALA A 498 0.08 2.80 25.70
C ALA A 498 0.06 4.28 25.32
N THR A 499 0.64 4.62 24.19
CA THR A 499 0.66 5.98 23.63
C THR A 499 -0.76 6.48 23.36
N TYR A 500 -1.62 5.63 22.78
CA TYR A 500 -3.00 6.00 22.47
C TYR A 500 -3.84 6.26 23.73
N LYS A 501 -3.67 5.45 24.79
CA LYS A 501 -4.31 5.67 26.09
C LYS A 501 -3.93 7.00 26.71
N GLU A 502 -2.63 7.32 26.73
CA GLU A 502 -2.16 8.60 27.27
C GLU A 502 -2.68 9.78 26.44
N TRP A 503 -2.76 9.63 25.12
CA TRP A 503 -3.33 10.64 24.25
C TRP A 503 -4.82 10.87 24.55
N LEU A 504 -5.62 9.80 24.67
CA LEU A 504 -7.04 9.91 25.06
C LEU A 504 -7.23 10.60 26.41
N LYS A 505 -6.41 10.24 27.41
CA LYS A 505 -6.47 10.89 28.74
C LYS A 505 -6.16 12.38 28.70
N LYS A 506 -5.23 12.81 27.81
CA LYS A 506 -4.88 14.24 27.68
C LYS A 506 -6.07 15.07 27.20
N GLY A 507 -6.86 14.58 26.25
CA GLY A 507 -8.03 15.28 25.75
C GLY A 507 -9.21 15.34 26.73
N LEU A 508 -9.27 14.42 27.69
CA LEU A 508 -10.31 14.43 28.76
C LEU A 508 -9.97 15.30 29.96
N LYS A 509 -8.71 15.73 30.12
CA LYS A 509 -8.26 16.56 31.23
C LYS A 509 -8.51 18.05 31.03
N LYS A 510 -8.91 18.48 29.88
CA LYS A 510 -9.26 19.85 29.52
C LYS A 510 -10.78 20.01 29.43
#